data_3111af37761e4c1696a57aa1615bb17b
#
_entry.id   3111af37761e4c1696a57aa1615bb17b
#
_cell.length_a   1.000
_cell.length_b   1.000
_cell.length_c   1.000
_cell.angle_alpha   90.00
_cell.angle_beta   90.00
_cell.angle_gamma   90.00
#
_symmetry.space_group_name_H-M   'P 1'
#
loop_
_entity.id
_entity.type
_entity.pdbx_description
1 polymer ?
#
loop_
_entity_poly.entity_id
_entity_poly.type
_entity_poly.pdbx_seq_one_letter_code
_entity_poly.pdbx_strand_id
1 'polypeptide(L)'
;LPKPFMLDANYEYSDSVSYSISSKNKKKYEITVTADAEWINSSDRTFPVTIDPAIQTEQSNTVMDSVYVASGKPTTNYWQGPMIMVGKESSGIGKCQGLLRFDLPSLNRGDVVIKAELNAYQIYADAYTPDKTPDAAIEVHAVTSSWNKKTVTWNTKPSFESTTADFEILKASQAGNSTIKRKWNVTSIVKRWYENTSFPNYGFLFRSSIEDGSTYISSCNYLWLYGEKYSQSTEGYPM
;
A
#
# COMPACT_ATOMS: atom_id res chain seq x y z
N LEU A 1 11.73 16.59 5.04
CA LEU A 1 10.47 16.66 5.81
C LEU A 1 9.31 16.37 4.85
N PRO A 2 8.38 15.48 5.20
CA PRO A 2 7.19 15.26 4.41
C PRO A 2 6.32 16.53 4.33
N LYS A 3 5.40 16.55 3.37
CA LYS A 3 4.48 17.67 3.21
C LYS A 3 3.58 17.76 4.45
N PRO A 4 3.50 18.92 5.13
CA PRO A 4 2.61 19.09 6.25
C PRO A 4 1.15 19.09 5.81
N PHE A 5 0.24 18.89 6.75
CA PHE A 5 -1.20 18.85 6.47
C PHE A 5 -2.01 19.50 7.61
N MET A 6 -3.29 19.72 7.37
CA MET A 6 -4.26 20.20 8.34
C MET A 6 -5.40 19.23 8.49
N LEU A 7 -6.00 19.23 9.68
CA LEU A 7 -7.21 18.50 10.02
C LEU A 7 -8.10 19.35 10.90
N ASP A 8 -9.38 19.29 10.64
CA ASP A 8 -10.38 19.78 11.56
C ASP A 8 -10.84 18.70 12.56
N ALA A 9 -11.71 19.06 13.50
CA ALA A 9 -12.20 18.13 14.52
C ALA A 9 -13.11 17.00 13.94
N ASN A 10 -13.59 17.14 12.72
CA ASN A 10 -14.32 16.11 11.99
C ASN A 10 -13.41 15.26 11.08
N TYR A 11 -12.07 15.45 11.19
CA TYR A 11 -11.07 14.78 10.35
C TYR A 11 -11.11 15.16 8.87
N GLU A 12 -11.69 16.33 8.53
CA GLU A 12 -11.57 16.89 7.20
C GLU A 12 -10.10 17.30 6.96
N TYR A 13 -9.56 16.83 5.85
CA TYR A 13 -8.14 16.91 5.54
C TYR A 13 -7.84 17.97 4.49
N SER A 14 -6.73 18.70 4.69
CA SER A 14 -6.13 19.57 3.67
C SER A 14 -4.62 19.44 3.67
N ASP A 15 -4.03 19.39 2.50
CA ASP A 15 -2.59 19.46 2.27
C ASP A 15 -2.11 20.84 1.80
N SER A 16 -3.00 21.86 1.88
CA SER A 16 -2.68 23.25 1.60
C SER A 16 -1.90 23.89 2.75
N VAL A 17 -0.82 23.24 3.14
CA VAL A 17 0.14 23.68 4.14
C VAL A 17 1.54 23.60 3.55
N SER A 18 2.36 24.56 3.88
CA SER A 18 3.77 24.59 3.49
C SER A 18 4.66 24.91 4.67
N TYR A 19 5.93 24.57 4.57
CA TYR A 19 6.94 25.04 5.50
C TYR A 19 8.15 25.58 4.76
N SER A 20 8.81 26.52 5.40
CA SER A 20 10.11 27.01 5.00
C SER A 20 11.11 26.86 6.16
N ILE A 21 12.35 26.60 5.82
CA ILE A 21 13.43 26.45 6.80
C ILE A 21 14.44 27.57 6.57
N SER A 22 14.70 28.35 7.58
CA SER A 22 15.73 29.38 7.56
C SER A 22 16.81 29.10 8.61
N SER A 23 18.07 29.36 8.28
CA SER A 23 19.17 29.23 9.23
C SER A 23 19.29 30.52 10.03
N LYS A 24 19.17 30.46 11.34
CA LYS A 24 19.42 31.60 12.26
C LYS A 24 20.91 31.74 12.61
N ASN A 25 21.61 30.62 12.69
CA ASN A 25 23.07 30.53 12.83
C ASN A 25 23.55 29.10 12.56
N LYS A 26 24.86 28.80 12.68
CA LYS A 26 25.45 27.47 12.36
C LYS A 26 24.84 26.28 13.10
N LYS A 27 23.99 26.48 14.11
CA LYS A 27 23.38 25.39 14.92
C LYS A 27 21.90 25.58 15.19
N LYS A 28 21.28 26.64 14.66
CA LYS A 28 19.85 26.91 14.88
C LYS A 28 19.15 27.15 13.54
N TYR A 29 18.08 26.42 13.36
CA TYR A 29 17.16 26.59 12.23
C TYR A 29 15.80 27.03 12.77
N GLU A 30 15.12 27.84 11.99
CA GLU A 30 13.73 28.21 12.22
C GLU A 30 12.90 27.53 11.12
N ILE A 31 11.85 26.85 11.56
CA ILE A 31 10.86 26.24 10.68
C ILE A 31 9.61 27.09 10.79
N THR A 32 9.16 27.63 9.66
CA THR A 32 7.89 28.35 9.55
C THR A 32 6.90 27.45 8.84
N VAL A 33 5.76 27.20 9.49
CA VAL A 33 4.63 26.46 8.89
C VAL A 33 3.59 27.49 8.48
N THR A 34 3.20 27.48 7.21
CA THR A 34 2.17 28.37 6.65
C THR A 34 0.99 27.53 6.23
N ALA A 35 -0.16 27.82 6.80
CA ALA A 35 -1.42 27.14 6.54
C ALA A 35 -2.35 28.00 5.70
N ASP A 36 -3.18 27.38 4.89
CA ASP A 36 -4.18 28.06 4.07
C ASP A 36 -5.29 28.66 4.94
N ALA A 37 -5.36 29.99 4.94
CA ALA A 37 -6.32 30.73 5.72
C ALA A 37 -7.76 30.58 5.18
N GLU A 38 -7.95 30.39 3.88
CA GLU A 38 -9.29 30.21 3.29
C GLU A 38 -9.87 28.88 3.76
N TRP A 39 -9.08 27.82 3.76
CA TRP A 39 -9.50 26.53 4.26
C TRP A 39 -9.83 26.57 5.76
N ILE A 40 -8.96 27.19 6.57
CA ILE A 40 -9.16 27.26 8.04
C ILE A 40 -10.43 28.06 8.38
N ASN A 41 -10.71 29.14 7.66
CA ASN A 41 -11.83 30.03 7.95
C ASN A 41 -13.12 29.65 7.22
N SER A 42 -13.16 28.55 6.50
CA SER A 42 -14.38 28.06 5.84
C SER A 42 -15.47 27.77 6.88
N SER A 43 -16.72 28.09 6.55
CA SER A 43 -17.88 27.80 7.39
C SER A 43 -18.08 26.30 7.68
N ASP A 44 -17.47 25.43 6.86
CA ASP A 44 -17.58 23.98 6.97
C ASP A 44 -16.54 23.40 7.93
N ARG A 45 -15.70 24.25 8.53
CA ARG A 45 -14.64 23.78 9.45
C ARG A 45 -15.18 23.61 10.87
N THR A 46 -14.80 22.49 11.47
CA THR A 46 -15.06 22.20 12.88
C THR A 46 -13.77 22.34 13.69
N PHE A 47 -13.75 23.25 14.63
CA PHE A 47 -12.58 23.50 15.48
C PHE A 47 -12.49 22.50 16.65
N PRO A 48 -11.26 22.14 17.10
CA PRO A 48 -9.97 22.73 16.71
C PRO A 48 -9.46 22.21 15.36
N VAL A 49 -8.73 23.06 14.63
CA VAL A 49 -7.92 22.65 13.48
C VAL A 49 -6.52 22.31 13.97
N THR A 50 -6.07 21.12 13.66
CA THR A 50 -4.69 20.65 13.92
C THR A 50 -3.85 20.83 12.67
N ILE A 51 -2.67 21.44 12.81
CA ILE A 51 -1.67 21.54 11.75
C ILE A 51 -0.53 20.62 12.15
N ASP A 52 -0.26 19.59 11.36
CA ASP A 52 0.79 18.61 11.63
C ASP A 52 1.93 18.75 10.61
N PRO A 53 3.11 19.19 11.02
CA PRO A 53 4.32 19.06 10.23
C PRO A 53 4.79 17.61 10.31
N ALA A 54 4.25 16.73 9.46
CA ALA A 54 4.62 15.32 9.46
C ALA A 54 6.15 15.13 9.44
N ILE A 55 6.67 14.35 10.37
CA ILE A 55 8.07 13.93 10.40
C ILE A 55 8.14 12.52 9.85
N GLN A 56 8.69 12.37 8.65
CA GLN A 56 9.00 11.05 8.13
C GLN A 56 10.36 10.62 8.68
N THR A 57 10.39 9.51 9.40
CA THR A 57 11.64 8.82 9.72
C THR A 57 12.10 8.08 8.48
N GLU A 58 13.40 8.10 8.19
CA GLU A 58 13.95 7.43 7.02
C GLU A 58 13.56 5.94 7.01
N GLN A 59 13.20 5.46 5.85
CA GLN A 59 12.68 4.10 5.59
C GLN A 59 13.71 2.98 5.75
N SER A 60 14.96 3.29 6.05
CA SER A 60 16.04 2.31 6.16
C SER A 60 15.84 1.26 7.25
N ASN A 61 14.85 1.43 8.14
CA ASN A 61 14.57 0.53 9.26
C ASN A 61 13.20 -0.14 9.22
N THR A 62 12.39 0.06 8.18
CA THR A 62 11.11 -0.64 8.08
C THR A 62 11.36 -2.08 7.65
N VAL A 63 11.12 -3.02 8.55
CA VAL A 63 11.12 -4.43 8.20
C VAL A 63 9.85 -4.73 7.43
N MET A 64 10.03 -5.23 6.22
CA MET A 64 8.95 -5.65 5.34
C MET A 64 9.03 -7.15 5.10
N ASP A 65 7.92 -7.85 5.26
CA ASP A 65 7.76 -9.22 4.77
C ASP A 65 6.96 -9.18 3.48
N SER A 66 7.49 -9.78 2.43
CA SER A 66 6.78 -9.90 1.15
C SER A 66 6.93 -11.29 0.54
N VAL A 67 5.84 -11.79 -0.03
CA VAL A 67 5.81 -13.07 -0.75
C VAL A 67 4.54 -13.12 -1.61
N TYR A 68 4.52 -13.92 -2.65
CA TYR A 68 3.26 -14.30 -3.28
C TYR A 68 3.03 -15.80 -3.21
N VAL A 69 1.77 -16.20 -3.37
CA VAL A 69 1.35 -17.60 -3.41
C VAL A 69 0.59 -17.86 -4.70
N ALA A 70 0.73 -19.06 -5.26
CA ALA A 70 0.21 -19.39 -6.60
C ALA A 70 -0.61 -20.69 -6.59
N SER A 71 -1.83 -20.64 -7.13
CA SER A 71 -2.75 -21.78 -7.11
C SER A 71 -2.30 -22.97 -7.95
N GLY A 72 -1.59 -22.71 -9.05
CA GLY A 72 -1.04 -23.77 -9.90
C GLY A 72 0.24 -24.40 -9.35
N LYS A 73 0.79 -23.85 -8.28
CA LYS A 73 1.95 -24.37 -7.53
C LYS A 73 1.67 -24.35 -6.04
N PRO A 74 0.69 -25.13 -5.57
CA PRO A 74 0.05 -24.92 -4.28
C PRO A 74 0.95 -25.24 -3.06
N THR A 75 2.06 -25.91 -3.26
CA THR A 75 3.04 -26.24 -2.23
C THR A 75 4.36 -25.47 -2.35
N THR A 76 4.49 -24.59 -3.36
CA THR A 76 5.71 -23.84 -3.60
C THR A 76 5.67 -22.52 -2.82
N ASN A 77 6.78 -22.16 -2.20
CA ASN A 77 7.01 -20.89 -1.54
C ASN A 77 7.89 -19.98 -2.42
N TYR A 78 7.50 -18.72 -2.57
CA TYR A 78 8.15 -17.75 -3.48
C TYR A 78 8.86 -16.60 -2.74
N TRP A 79 9.21 -16.75 -1.46
CA TRP A 79 9.76 -15.66 -0.66
C TRP A 79 11.14 -15.15 -1.13
N GLN A 80 11.88 -15.95 -1.91
CA GLN A 80 13.20 -15.54 -2.42
C GLN A 80 13.10 -14.71 -3.71
N GLY A 81 11.91 -14.62 -4.30
CA GLY A 81 11.70 -13.81 -5.50
C GLY A 81 11.79 -12.32 -5.20
N PRO A 82 12.35 -11.52 -6.14
CA PRO A 82 12.45 -10.07 -5.97
C PRO A 82 11.10 -9.35 -6.17
N MET A 83 10.08 -10.06 -6.59
CA MET A 83 8.79 -9.50 -7.03
C MET A 83 7.63 -10.23 -6.39
N ILE A 84 6.52 -9.52 -6.26
CA ILE A 84 5.21 -10.07 -5.87
C ILE A 84 4.33 -10.12 -7.11
N MET A 85 3.81 -11.29 -7.44
CA MET A 85 2.84 -11.46 -8.52
C MET A 85 1.42 -11.42 -7.97
N VAL A 86 0.55 -10.63 -8.60
CA VAL A 86 -0.87 -10.50 -8.26
C VAL A 86 -1.71 -10.63 -9.51
N GLY A 87 -2.74 -11.46 -9.48
CA GLY A 87 -3.64 -11.69 -10.60
C GLY A 87 -3.68 -13.14 -11.07
N LYS A 88 -3.95 -13.36 -12.34
CA LYS A 88 -4.03 -14.70 -12.93
C LYS A 88 -3.12 -14.83 -14.14
N GLU A 89 -2.40 -15.90 -14.18
CA GLU A 89 -1.47 -16.22 -15.26
C GLU A 89 -1.81 -17.59 -15.84
N SER A 90 -1.70 -17.74 -17.17
CA SER A 90 -2.16 -18.93 -17.91
C SER A 90 -1.12 -20.03 -18.07
N SER A 91 0.16 -19.78 -17.78
CA SER A 91 1.28 -20.73 -18.02
C SER A 91 1.41 -21.84 -16.96
N GLY A 92 0.35 -22.06 -16.15
CA GLY A 92 0.35 -23.08 -15.11
C GLY A 92 0.70 -22.54 -13.70
N ILE A 93 0.95 -21.26 -13.54
CA ILE A 93 1.04 -20.59 -12.24
C ILE A 93 -0.34 -20.36 -11.63
N GLY A 94 -1.32 -20.04 -12.47
CA GLY A 94 -2.71 -19.86 -12.07
C GLY A 94 -2.98 -18.56 -11.35
N LYS A 95 -3.83 -18.58 -10.31
CA LYS A 95 -4.13 -17.41 -9.48
C LYS A 95 -2.95 -17.11 -8.59
N CYS A 96 -2.54 -15.84 -8.55
CA CYS A 96 -1.48 -15.33 -7.70
C CYS A 96 -2.02 -14.27 -6.75
N GLN A 97 -1.73 -14.44 -5.47
CA GLN A 97 -2.09 -13.49 -4.41
C GLN A 97 -0.82 -13.04 -3.69
N GLY A 98 -0.66 -11.73 -3.54
CA GLY A 98 0.46 -11.11 -2.84
C GLY A 98 0.19 -10.97 -1.35
N LEU A 99 1.19 -11.20 -0.52
CA LEU A 99 1.17 -10.95 0.91
C LEU A 99 2.26 -9.94 1.25
N LEU A 100 1.90 -8.92 2.01
CA LEU A 100 2.79 -7.84 2.39
C LEU A 100 2.53 -7.45 3.85
N ARG A 101 3.58 -7.34 4.66
CA ARG A 101 3.48 -6.88 6.03
C ARG A 101 4.63 -5.95 6.35
N PHE A 102 4.33 -4.87 7.06
CA PHE A 102 5.31 -3.89 7.55
C PHE A 102 5.30 -3.87 9.07
N ASP A 103 6.47 -3.65 9.66
CA ASP A 103 6.53 -3.22 11.04
C ASP A 103 6.04 -1.78 11.14
N LEU A 104 5.06 -1.57 11.99
CA LEU A 104 4.47 -0.24 12.17
C LEU A 104 5.25 0.54 13.25
N PRO A 105 5.41 1.86 13.07
CA PRO A 105 6.01 2.71 14.09
C PRO A 105 5.13 2.73 15.36
N SER A 106 5.75 2.92 16.51
CA SER A 106 5.00 3.16 17.75
C SER A 106 4.37 4.55 17.72
N LEU A 107 3.11 4.64 18.11
CA LEU A 107 2.42 5.90 18.31
C LEU A 107 2.58 6.36 19.76
N ASN A 108 2.68 7.67 19.98
CA ASN A 108 2.65 8.25 21.32
C ASN A 108 1.21 8.25 21.86
N ARG A 109 1.09 8.44 23.18
CA ARG A 109 -0.25 8.56 23.80
C ARG A 109 -0.97 9.79 23.26
N GLY A 110 -2.11 9.57 22.65
CA GLY A 110 -2.95 10.61 22.04
C GLY A 110 -2.77 10.78 20.54
N ASP A 111 -1.76 10.13 19.95
CA ASP A 111 -1.64 10.09 18.48
C ASP A 111 -2.76 9.25 17.87
N VAL A 112 -3.24 9.66 16.71
CA VAL A 112 -4.25 8.93 15.94
C VAL A 112 -3.79 8.76 14.50
N VAL A 113 -4.13 7.63 13.90
CA VAL A 113 -3.90 7.43 12.47
C VAL A 113 -4.95 8.18 11.69
N ILE A 114 -4.54 9.15 10.93
CA ILE A 114 -5.41 9.99 10.13
C ILE A 114 -5.53 9.44 8.72
N LYS A 115 -4.40 9.11 8.13
CA LYS A 115 -4.27 8.55 6.81
C LYS A 115 -3.16 7.51 6.80
N ALA A 116 -3.42 6.40 6.13
CA ALA A 116 -2.42 5.41 5.78
C ALA A 116 -2.57 5.07 4.29
N GLU A 117 -1.52 5.22 3.54
CA GLU A 117 -1.45 4.93 2.12
C GLU A 117 -0.39 3.87 1.87
N LEU A 118 -0.79 2.78 1.24
CA LEU A 118 0.12 1.74 0.81
C LEU A 118 0.55 2.03 -0.62
N ASN A 119 1.84 2.19 -0.82
CA ASN A 119 2.42 2.48 -2.12
C ASN A 119 3.23 1.27 -2.61
N ALA A 120 3.09 0.92 -3.89
CA ALA A 120 3.94 -0.06 -4.53
C ALA A 120 4.20 0.32 -5.98
N TYR A 121 5.36 -0.08 -6.50
CA TYR A 121 5.70 0.16 -7.90
C TYR A 121 5.41 -1.07 -8.73
N GLN A 122 4.61 -0.89 -9.78
CA GLN A 122 4.45 -1.86 -10.85
C GLN A 122 5.75 -1.93 -11.65
N ILE A 123 6.26 -3.13 -11.86
CA ILE A 123 7.40 -3.39 -12.74
C ILE A 123 6.92 -3.78 -14.11
N TYR A 124 5.92 -4.65 -14.13
CA TYR A 124 5.37 -5.25 -15.34
C TYR A 124 3.89 -5.55 -15.10
N ALA A 125 3.10 -5.36 -16.12
CA ALA A 125 1.73 -5.86 -16.16
C ALA A 125 1.49 -6.52 -17.51
N ASP A 126 0.89 -7.69 -17.48
CA ASP A 126 0.39 -8.33 -18.67
C ASP A 126 -1.14 -8.25 -18.64
N ALA A 127 -1.68 -7.56 -19.65
CA ALA A 127 -3.10 -7.53 -19.92
C ALA A 127 -3.25 -7.99 -21.38
N TYR A 128 -3.51 -9.26 -21.55
CA TYR A 128 -3.58 -9.85 -22.88
C TYR A 128 -4.81 -9.35 -23.65
N THR A 129 -4.56 -8.71 -24.77
CA THR A 129 -5.46 -8.16 -25.80
C THR A 129 -6.38 -7.02 -25.33
N PRO A 130 -6.19 -5.81 -25.89
CA PRO A 130 -6.99 -4.61 -25.55
C PRO A 130 -8.50 -4.78 -25.73
N ASP A 131 -8.93 -5.69 -26.61
CA ASP A 131 -10.33 -5.80 -27.03
C ASP A 131 -11.12 -6.88 -26.28
N LYS A 132 -10.51 -7.67 -25.39
CA LYS A 132 -11.16 -8.83 -24.78
C LYS A 132 -11.01 -8.97 -23.27
N THR A 133 -10.19 -8.16 -22.64
CA THR A 133 -9.94 -8.27 -21.21
C THR A 133 -10.47 -7.03 -20.49
N PRO A 134 -11.44 -7.16 -19.58
CA PRO A 134 -11.87 -6.03 -18.78
C PRO A 134 -10.70 -5.55 -17.89
N ASP A 135 -10.71 -4.28 -17.59
CA ASP A 135 -9.85 -3.72 -16.54
C ASP A 135 -10.03 -4.53 -15.26
N ALA A 136 -8.92 -4.92 -14.65
CA ALA A 136 -8.94 -5.68 -13.40
C ALA A 136 -8.69 -4.75 -12.22
N ALA A 137 -9.52 -4.86 -11.20
CA ALA A 137 -9.22 -4.23 -9.92
C ALA A 137 -8.18 -5.09 -9.17
N ILE A 138 -7.11 -4.46 -8.73
CA ILE A 138 -6.16 -5.04 -7.77
C ILE A 138 -6.59 -4.58 -6.39
N GLU A 139 -7.21 -5.50 -5.66
CA GLU A 139 -7.83 -5.28 -4.36
C GLU A 139 -6.82 -5.49 -3.23
N VAL A 140 -6.95 -4.70 -2.16
CA VAL A 140 -6.21 -4.87 -0.91
C VAL A 140 -7.15 -5.24 0.21
N HIS A 141 -6.82 -6.31 0.93
CA HIS A 141 -7.57 -6.84 2.05
C HIS A 141 -6.70 -6.95 3.30
N ALA A 142 -7.34 -6.86 4.48
CA ALA A 142 -6.67 -7.15 5.73
C ALA A 142 -6.46 -8.65 5.92
N VAL A 143 -5.24 -9.07 6.24
CA VAL A 143 -4.94 -10.45 6.65
C VAL A 143 -5.38 -10.65 8.10
N THR A 144 -6.06 -11.78 8.39
CA THR A 144 -6.67 -12.05 9.70
C THR A 144 -6.03 -13.19 10.48
N SER A 145 -5.04 -13.88 9.89
CA SER A 145 -4.28 -14.91 10.58
C SER A 145 -2.79 -14.80 10.30
N SER A 146 -1.98 -15.30 11.23
CA SER A 146 -0.52 -15.22 11.12
C SER A 146 0.02 -16.05 9.96
N TRP A 147 1.12 -15.59 9.40
CA TRP A 147 1.85 -16.29 8.35
C TRP A 147 3.36 -16.01 8.46
N ASN A 148 4.15 -16.86 7.80
CA ASN A 148 5.60 -16.70 7.73
C ASN A 148 6.03 -16.71 6.26
N LYS A 149 6.73 -15.66 5.83
CA LYS A 149 7.17 -15.51 4.44
C LYS A 149 7.98 -16.68 3.90
N LYS A 150 8.76 -17.35 4.76
CA LYS A 150 9.64 -18.47 4.35
C LYS A 150 8.92 -19.81 4.16
N THR A 151 7.68 -19.93 4.65
CA THR A 151 6.95 -21.20 4.65
C THR A 151 5.56 -21.13 4.03
N VAL A 152 4.98 -19.96 3.89
CA VAL A 152 3.64 -19.79 3.33
C VAL A 152 3.60 -20.23 1.87
N THR A 153 2.54 -20.96 1.54
CA THR A 153 2.23 -21.46 0.19
C THR A 153 0.75 -21.21 -0.09
N TRP A 154 0.27 -21.51 -1.28
CA TRP A 154 -1.16 -21.39 -1.59
C TRP A 154 -2.03 -22.23 -0.64
N ASN A 155 -1.59 -23.45 -0.30
CA ASN A 155 -2.34 -24.33 0.60
C ASN A 155 -2.34 -23.85 2.08
N THR A 156 -1.35 -23.07 2.46
CA THR A 156 -1.17 -22.61 3.84
C THR A 156 -1.32 -21.09 3.98
N LYS A 157 -1.82 -20.42 2.95
CA LYS A 157 -2.01 -18.97 2.98
C LYS A 157 -2.97 -18.55 4.10
N PRO A 158 -2.75 -17.38 4.68
CA PRO A 158 -3.57 -16.90 5.78
C PRO A 158 -4.99 -16.58 5.32
N SER A 159 -5.91 -16.56 6.28
CA SER A 159 -7.24 -15.98 6.09
C SER A 159 -7.14 -14.48 5.94
N PHE A 160 -8.11 -13.89 5.26
CA PHE A 160 -8.22 -12.44 5.04
C PHE A 160 -9.69 -12.01 5.07
N GLU A 161 -9.93 -10.73 5.28
CA GLU A 161 -11.29 -10.18 5.24
C GLU A 161 -11.81 -10.15 3.80
N SER A 162 -13.08 -10.49 3.60
CA SER A 162 -13.75 -10.40 2.31
C SER A 162 -13.96 -8.94 1.87
N THR A 163 -14.06 -8.03 2.82
CA THR A 163 -14.19 -6.59 2.54
C THR A 163 -12.89 -6.04 2.00
N THR A 164 -12.95 -5.43 0.83
CA THR A 164 -11.84 -4.70 0.21
C THR A 164 -11.63 -3.38 0.92
N ALA A 165 -10.39 -3.06 1.30
CA ALA A 165 -10.07 -1.75 1.86
C ALA A 165 -10.04 -0.67 0.78
N ASP A 166 -9.41 -0.99 -0.34
CA ASP A 166 -9.29 -0.15 -1.52
C ASP A 166 -8.86 -0.98 -2.72
N PHE A 167 -8.95 -0.41 -3.93
CA PHE A 167 -8.51 -1.07 -5.15
C PHE A 167 -7.88 -0.08 -6.14
N GLU A 168 -6.95 -0.58 -6.93
CA GLU A 168 -6.36 0.12 -8.08
C GLU A 168 -6.73 -0.58 -9.38
N ILE A 169 -7.15 0.18 -10.38
CA ILE A 169 -7.51 -0.40 -11.69
C ILE A 169 -6.27 -0.65 -12.53
N LEU A 170 -6.07 -1.90 -12.89
CA LEU A 170 -5.09 -2.32 -13.90
C LEU A 170 -5.74 -2.22 -15.28
N LYS A 171 -5.44 -1.15 -16.01
CA LYS A 171 -5.95 -0.93 -17.37
C LYS A 171 -5.12 -1.71 -18.39
N ALA A 172 -5.78 -2.24 -19.42
CA ALA A 172 -5.11 -2.90 -20.53
C ALA A 172 -4.05 -1.98 -21.20
N SER A 173 -4.31 -0.68 -21.28
CA SER A 173 -3.36 0.32 -21.80
C SER A 173 -2.10 0.51 -20.97
N GLN A 174 -2.06 -0.03 -19.76
CA GLN A 174 -0.90 0.02 -18.86
C GLN A 174 -0.11 -1.30 -18.85
N ALA A 175 -0.43 -2.21 -19.78
CA ALA A 175 0.34 -3.43 -20.00
C ALA A 175 1.75 -3.11 -20.52
N GLY A 176 2.69 -3.98 -20.20
CA GLY A 176 4.10 -3.87 -20.58
C GLY A 176 4.99 -3.38 -19.44
N ASN A 177 6.24 -3.13 -19.78
CA ASN A 177 7.26 -2.69 -18.83
C ASN A 177 7.12 -1.18 -18.57
N SER A 178 6.45 -0.82 -17.52
CA SER A 178 6.40 0.59 -17.08
C SER A 178 6.43 0.67 -15.57
N THR A 179 7.26 1.53 -15.05
CA THR A 179 7.28 1.81 -13.60
C THR A 179 6.13 2.75 -13.28
N ILE A 180 5.03 2.18 -12.80
CA ILE A 180 3.84 2.92 -12.37
C ILE A 180 3.73 2.82 -10.86
N LYS A 181 3.64 3.96 -10.18
CA LYS A 181 3.34 4.00 -8.75
C LYS A 181 1.86 3.74 -8.54
N ARG A 182 1.55 2.67 -7.84
CA ARG A 182 0.20 2.28 -7.42
C ARG A 182 -0.01 2.68 -5.97
N LYS A 183 -1.25 3.05 -5.62
CA LYS A 183 -1.58 3.58 -4.30
C LYS A 183 -2.91 3.03 -3.82
N TRP A 184 -2.93 2.55 -2.58
CA TRP A 184 -4.16 2.08 -1.92
C TRP A 184 -4.35 2.80 -0.60
N ASN A 185 -5.55 3.28 -0.36
CA ASN A 185 -5.94 3.83 0.94
C ASN A 185 -6.22 2.67 1.91
N VAL A 186 -5.34 2.48 2.87
CA VAL A 186 -5.44 1.42 3.88
C VAL A 186 -5.71 1.96 5.28
N THR A 187 -6.19 3.19 5.38
CA THR A 187 -6.41 3.89 6.65
C THR A 187 -7.28 3.10 7.60
N SER A 188 -8.37 2.51 7.13
CA SER A 188 -9.30 1.73 7.96
C SER A 188 -8.64 0.49 8.59
N ILE A 189 -7.76 -0.18 7.85
CA ILE A 189 -7.03 -1.36 8.35
C ILE A 189 -5.99 -0.92 9.37
N VAL A 190 -5.17 0.08 9.03
CA VAL A 190 -4.07 0.54 9.90
C VAL A 190 -4.60 1.14 11.20
N LYS A 191 -5.70 1.92 11.17
CA LYS A 191 -6.38 2.37 12.40
C LYS A 191 -6.72 1.21 13.31
N ARG A 192 -7.36 0.18 12.78
CA ARG A 192 -7.77 -1.00 13.56
C ARG A 192 -6.57 -1.72 14.20
N TRP A 193 -5.42 -1.77 13.55
CA TRP A 193 -4.21 -2.37 14.13
C TRP A 193 -3.70 -1.61 15.36
N TYR A 194 -3.88 -0.29 15.41
CA TYR A 194 -3.49 0.52 16.56
C TYR A 194 -4.58 0.56 17.65
N GLU A 195 -5.84 0.56 17.26
CA GLU A 195 -6.97 0.78 18.16
C GLU A 195 -7.51 -0.53 18.78
N ASN A 196 -7.25 -1.67 18.15
CA ASN A 196 -7.84 -2.93 18.55
C ASN A 196 -6.79 -4.05 18.72
N THR A 197 -6.43 -4.35 19.95
CA THR A 197 -5.47 -5.42 20.28
C THR A 197 -5.93 -6.81 19.84
N SER A 198 -7.23 -7.03 19.62
CA SER A 198 -7.78 -8.27 19.06
C SER A 198 -7.67 -8.36 17.54
N PHE A 199 -7.17 -7.31 16.89
CA PHE A 199 -6.94 -7.25 15.45
C PHE A 199 -5.46 -6.93 15.16
N PRO A 200 -4.56 -7.89 15.35
CA PRO A 200 -3.12 -7.65 15.19
C PRO A 200 -2.75 -7.44 13.72
N ASN A 201 -1.63 -6.75 13.51
CA ASN A 201 -1.06 -6.53 12.18
C ASN A 201 -0.50 -7.84 11.60
N TYR A 202 -1.31 -8.51 10.82
CA TYR A 202 -0.87 -9.63 9.98
C TYR A 202 -0.59 -9.20 8.53
N GLY A 203 -0.68 -7.90 8.22
CA GLY A 203 -0.39 -7.33 6.92
C GLY A 203 -1.57 -7.33 5.96
N PHE A 204 -1.25 -7.19 4.69
CA PHE A 204 -2.17 -7.03 3.58
C PHE A 204 -2.11 -8.23 2.63
N LEU A 205 -3.24 -8.55 2.03
CA LEU A 205 -3.33 -9.46 0.90
C LEU A 205 -3.78 -8.68 -0.33
N PHE A 206 -3.05 -8.87 -1.43
CA PHE A 206 -3.43 -8.37 -2.76
C PHE A 206 -4.02 -9.48 -3.61
N ARG A 207 -5.11 -9.19 -4.28
CA ARG A 207 -5.72 -10.10 -5.26
C ARG A 207 -6.31 -9.33 -6.44
N SER A 208 -6.58 -10.05 -7.52
CA SER A 208 -7.35 -9.49 -8.64
C SER A 208 -8.83 -9.79 -8.47
N SER A 209 -9.70 -8.81 -8.71
CA SER A 209 -11.15 -8.96 -8.68
C SER A 209 -11.68 -10.00 -9.68
N ILE A 210 -10.91 -10.30 -10.72
CA ILE A 210 -11.30 -11.23 -11.79
C ILE A 210 -10.59 -12.60 -11.71
N GLU A 211 -9.81 -12.85 -10.67
CA GLU A 211 -9.04 -14.11 -10.56
C GLU A 211 -9.91 -15.37 -10.50
N ASP A 212 -11.16 -15.25 -10.04
CA ASP A 212 -12.11 -16.34 -9.92
C ASP A 212 -12.97 -16.56 -11.18
N GLY A 213 -12.88 -15.67 -12.17
CA GLY A 213 -13.64 -15.76 -13.40
C GLY A 213 -13.20 -16.93 -14.29
N SER A 214 -14.17 -17.73 -14.79
CA SER A 214 -13.92 -18.84 -15.72
C SER A 214 -13.67 -18.35 -17.15
N THR A 215 -14.13 -17.18 -17.50
CA THR A 215 -14.18 -16.66 -18.87
C THR A 215 -12.82 -16.22 -19.42
N TYR A 216 -11.81 -16.08 -18.55
CA TYR A 216 -10.50 -15.50 -18.90
C TYR A 216 -9.34 -16.48 -18.76
N ILE A 217 -9.60 -17.76 -19.06
CA ILE A 217 -8.61 -18.84 -18.93
C ILE A 217 -7.42 -18.66 -19.88
N SER A 218 -7.57 -17.86 -20.94
CA SER A 218 -6.51 -17.63 -21.94
C SER A 218 -5.84 -16.27 -21.83
N SER A 219 -6.23 -15.42 -20.87
CA SER A 219 -5.68 -14.08 -20.72
C SER A 219 -4.94 -13.93 -19.41
N CYS A 220 -3.70 -13.55 -19.50
CA CYS A 220 -2.87 -13.18 -18.37
C CYS A 220 -3.29 -11.79 -17.92
N ASN A 221 -3.81 -11.68 -16.70
CA ASN A 221 -4.04 -10.41 -16.03
C ASN A 221 -3.31 -10.44 -14.70
N TYR A 222 -2.04 -10.08 -14.75
CA TYR A 222 -1.23 -10.03 -13.55
C TYR A 222 -0.37 -8.78 -13.48
N LEU A 223 -0.05 -8.42 -12.29
CA LEU A 223 0.76 -7.28 -11.91
C LEU A 223 1.96 -7.80 -11.11
N TRP A 224 3.14 -7.36 -11.47
CA TRP A 224 4.35 -7.57 -10.69
C TRP A 224 4.68 -6.30 -9.91
N LEU A 225 4.78 -6.46 -8.60
CA LEU A 225 5.21 -5.41 -7.69
C LEU A 225 6.60 -5.72 -7.16
N TYR A 226 7.37 -4.69 -6.86
CA TYR A 226 8.64 -4.88 -6.14
C TYR A 226 8.40 -5.45 -4.76
N GLY A 227 9.12 -6.49 -4.40
CA GLY A 227 9.13 -7.10 -3.08
C GLY A 227 10.38 -6.73 -2.29
N GLU A 228 10.49 -7.23 -1.05
CA GLU A 228 11.60 -6.92 -0.14
C GLU A 228 13.00 -7.29 -0.68
N LYS A 229 13.06 -8.27 -1.59
CA LYS A 229 14.33 -8.76 -2.18
C LYS A 229 14.78 -7.99 -3.41
N TYR A 230 14.00 -7.01 -3.83
CA TYR A 230 14.39 -6.20 -4.97
C TYR A 230 15.48 -5.22 -4.58
N SER A 231 16.71 -5.49 -5.03
CA SER A 231 17.84 -4.59 -4.88
C SER A 231 18.09 -3.85 -6.19
N GLN A 232 17.48 -2.69 -6.37
CA GLN A 232 18.06 -1.71 -7.28
C GLN A 232 18.60 -0.53 -6.48
N SER A 233 19.74 -0.08 -6.90
CA SER A 233 20.38 1.11 -6.41
C SER A 233 19.42 2.31 -6.45
N THR A 234 19.10 2.83 -5.31
CA THR A 234 18.68 4.21 -4.98
C THR A 234 17.33 4.77 -5.38
N GLU A 235 16.48 4.17 -6.24
CA GLU A 235 15.25 4.85 -6.67
C GLU A 235 13.95 4.02 -6.69
N GLY A 236 13.88 2.83 -6.15
CA GLY A 236 12.76 1.92 -6.42
C GLY A 236 12.18 1.12 -5.26
N TYR A 237 12.31 1.55 -4.02
CA TYR A 237 11.64 0.85 -2.91
C TYR A 237 10.16 1.23 -2.82
N PRO A 238 9.25 0.26 -2.54
CA PRO A 238 7.90 0.60 -2.13
C PRO A 238 7.97 1.46 -0.86
N MET A 239 7.33 2.59 -0.91
CA MET A 239 7.17 3.52 0.21
C MET A 239 5.77 3.41 0.78
#